data_8db8d5b5d4777d8b7128e8d89e30e265
#
_entry.id   8db8d5b5d4777d8b7128e8d89e30e265
#
_cell.length_a   1.000
_cell.length_b   1.000
_cell.length_c   1.000
_cell.angle_alpha   90.00
_cell.angle_beta   90.00
_cell.angle_gamma   90.00
#
_symmetry.space_group_name_H-M   'P 1'
#
loop_
_entity.id
_entity.type
_entity.pdbx_description
1 polymer ?
#
loop_
_entity_poly.entity_id
_entity_poly.type
_entity_poly.pdbx_seq_one_letter_code
_entity_poly.pdbx_strand_id
1 'polypeptide(L)'
;MPLRVVVDADSGIPPWRQVHDQIVRAITTGSLAREARLPPIRQLSRDLGLASGTVARVYRELEAAGWVTTARARGTVVTGPAERPDPGTLLRSAAAEYARHSRELGVAPDEAVDAVRVALASLDAPLR
;
A
#
# COMPACT_ATOMS: atom_id res chain seq x y z
N MET A 1 11.45 12.22 -4.88
CA MET A 1 11.74 10.84 -5.27
C MET A 1 10.62 10.28 -6.12
N PRO A 2 10.96 9.60 -7.21
CA PRO A 2 9.92 8.96 -8.01
C PRO A 2 9.24 7.86 -7.22
N LEU A 3 7.95 7.73 -7.40
CA LEU A 3 7.17 6.66 -6.81
C LEU A 3 7.59 5.32 -7.42
N ARG A 4 7.92 4.38 -6.57
CA ARG A 4 8.30 3.05 -7.00
C ARG A 4 7.29 2.03 -6.49
N VAL A 5 6.56 1.44 -7.42
CA VAL A 5 5.55 0.43 -7.11
C VAL A 5 5.88 -0.85 -7.86
N VAL A 6 5.81 -1.97 -7.17
CA VAL A 6 6.02 -3.29 -7.75
C VAL A 6 4.77 -4.12 -7.55
N VAL A 7 4.23 -4.66 -8.64
CA VAL A 7 3.05 -5.52 -8.59
C VAL A 7 3.45 -6.96 -8.84
N ASP A 8 3.10 -7.83 -7.91
CA ASP A 8 3.35 -9.27 -8.00
C ASP A 8 2.05 -9.99 -8.32
N ALA A 9 1.94 -10.49 -9.55
CA ALA A 9 0.74 -11.19 -10.01
C ALA A 9 0.50 -12.49 -9.25
N ASP A 10 1.54 -13.08 -8.68
CA ASP A 10 1.46 -14.38 -8.00
C ASP A 10 1.21 -14.28 -6.50
N SER A 11 1.10 -13.06 -5.96
CA SER A 11 0.98 -12.86 -4.51
C SER A 11 -0.37 -13.26 -3.93
N GLY A 12 -1.40 -13.40 -4.77
CA GLY A 12 -2.76 -13.64 -4.30
C GLY A 12 -3.50 -12.38 -3.86
N ILE A 13 -2.79 -11.25 -3.74
CA ILE A 13 -3.41 -9.97 -3.43
C ILE A 13 -3.76 -9.27 -4.74
N PRO A 14 -4.99 -8.73 -4.88
CA PRO A 14 -5.36 -8.04 -6.13
C PRO A 14 -4.38 -6.92 -6.47
N PRO A 15 -4.04 -6.72 -7.74
CA PRO A 15 -3.11 -5.69 -8.16
C PRO A 15 -3.45 -4.29 -7.64
N TRP A 16 -4.74 -3.90 -7.66
CA TRP A 16 -5.13 -2.56 -7.18
C TRP A 16 -4.76 -2.37 -5.71
N ARG A 17 -4.93 -3.42 -4.91
CA ARG A 17 -4.63 -3.35 -3.49
C ARG A 17 -3.13 -3.26 -3.24
N GLN A 18 -2.35 -3.96 -4.04
CA GLN A 18 -0.89 -3.85 -3.94
C GLN A 18 -0.41 -2.43 -4.22
N VAL A 19 -0.97 -1.80 -5.25
CA VAL A 19 -0.64 -0.42 -5.60
C VAL A 19 -1.08 0.53 -4.49
N HIS A 20 -2.32 0.40 -4.04
CA HIS A 20 -2.87 1.22 -2.97
C HIS A 20 -2.00 1.15 -1.71
N ASP A 21 -1.69 -0.05 -1.25
CA ASP A 21 -0.96 -0.25 0.00
C ASP A 21 0.47 0.27 -0.10
N GLN A 22 1.10 0.15 -1.25
CA GLN A 22 2.46 0.66 -1.43
C GLN A 22 2.49 2.19 -1.45
N ILE A 23 1.48 2.83 -2.02
CA ILE A 23 1.38 4.30 -2.00
C ILE A 23 1.16 4.78 -0.57
N VAL A 24 0.23 4.16 0.16
CA VAL A 24 -0.02 4.50 1.57
C VAL A 24 1.25 4.34 2.40
N ARG A 25 1.96 3.25 2.20
CA ARG A 25 3.22 3.02 2.91
C ARG A 25 4.26 4.08 2.58
N ALA A 26 4.38 4.46 1.31
CA ALA A 26 5.32 5.49 0.89
C ALA A 26 5.00 6.84 1.54
N ILE A 27 3.73 7.18 1.66
CA ILE A 27 3.29 8.41 2.32
C ILE A 27 3.56 8.31 3.84
N THR A 28 3.22 7.19 4.45
CA THR A 28 3.39 6.97 5.88
C THR A 28 4.85 7.02 6.30
N THR A 29 5.73 6.45 5.50
CA THR A 29 7.18 6.41 5.82
C THR A 29 7.92 7.68 5.41
N GLY A 30 7.25 8.58 4.69
CA GLY A 30 7.87 9.81 4.23
C GLY A 30 8.61 9.71 2.90
N SER A 31 8.61 8.54 2.25
CA SER A 31 9.20 8.38 0.91
C SER A 31 8.48 9.25 -0.11
N LEU A 32 7.17 9.43 0.06
CA LEU A 32 6.39 10.42 -0.66
C LEU A 32 6.04 11.53 0.33
N ALA A 33 6.68 12.66 0.19
CA ALA A 33 6.45 13.79 1.07
C ALA A 33 5.10 14.43 0.80
N ARG A 34 4.60 15.16 1.79
CA ARG A 34 3.41 15.98 1.61
C ARG A 34 3.68 16.98 0.47
N GLU A 35 2.71 17.23 -0.35
CA GLU A 35 2.78 18.07 -1.56
C GLU A 35 3.47 17.38 -2.74
N ALA A 36 4.00 16.16 -2.57
CA ALA A 36 4.56 15.40 -3.68
C ALA A 36 3.45 15.06 -4.68
N ARG A 37 3.79 15.10 -5.95
CA ARG A 37 2.84 14.79 -7.02
C ARG A 37 2.92 13.31 -7.37
N LEU A 38 1.77 12.65 -7.45
CA LEU A 38 1.69 11.30 -7.99
C LEU A 38 1.70 11.36 -9.52
N PRO A 39 2.20 10.32 -10.18
CA PRO A 39 2.14 10.29 -11.64
C PRO A 39 0.70 10.29 -12.14
N PRO A 40 0.43 10.80 -13.34
CA PRO A 40 -0.89 10.69 -13.95
C PRO A 40 -1.33 9.23 -14.07
N ILE A 41 -2.63 9.00 -14.00
CA ILE A 41 -3.20 7.65 -14.08
C ILE A 41 -2.68 6.88 -15.29
N ARG A 42 -2.65 7.52 -16.46
CA ARG A 42 -2.19 6.88 -17.69
C ARG A 42 -0.74 6.43 -17.61
N GLN A 43 0.10 7.28 -17.04
CA GLN A 43 1.52 6.97 -16.90
C GLN A 43 1.72 5.79 -15.95
N LEU A 44 1.11 5.83 -14.78
CA LEU A 44 1.25 4.76 -13.80
C LEU A 44 0.69 3.44 -14.33
N SER A 45 -0.47 3.49 -15.00
CA SER A 45 -1.07 2.31 -15.62
C SER A 45 -0.11 1.67 -16.61
N ARG A 46 0.51 2.48 -17.45
CA ARG A 46 1.46 2.03 -18.46
C ARG A 46 2.70 1.43 -17.82
N ASP A 47 3.24 2.11 -16.82
CA ASP A 47 4.46 1.67 -16.13
C ASP A 47 4.25 0.34 -15.41
N LEU A 48 3.05 0.10 -14.88
CA LEU A 48 2.74 -1.11 -14.13
C LEU A 48 2.09 -2.21 -14.97
N GLY A 49 1.72 -1.90 -16.20
CA GLY A 49 1.01 -2.86 -17.05
C GLY A 49 -0.40 -3.16 -16.58
N LEU A 50 -1.04 -2.19 -15.93
CA LEU A 50 -2.40 -2.34 -15.41
C LEU A 50 -3.38 -1.50 -16.23
N ALA A 51 -4.66 -1.90 -16.19
CA ALA A 51 -5.71 -1.12 -16.82
C ALA A 51 -5.85 0.25 -16.14
N SER A 52 -6.16 1.27 -16.93
CA SER A 52 -6.36 2.62 -16.41
C SER A 52 -7.46 2.68 -15.34
N GLY A 53 -8.51 1.89 -15.50
CA GLY A 53 -9.59 1.81 -14.51
C GLY A 53 -9.12 1.28 -13.16
N THR A 54 -8.16 0.38 -13.17
CA THR A 54 -7.59 -0.17 -11.93
C THR A 54 -6.85 0.92 -11.16
N VAL A 55 -5.99 1.68 -11.84
CA VAL A 55 -5.25 2.78 -11.21
C VAL A 55 -6.17 3.92 -10.80
N ALA A 56 -7.19 4.21 -11.63
CA ALA A 56 -8.19 5.22 -11.29
C ALA A 56 -8.93 4.86 -9.99
N ARG A 57 -9.26 3.59 -9.81
CA ARG A 57 -9.87 3.11 -8.57
C ARG A 57 -8.97 3.36 -7.37
N VAL A 58 -7.68 3.05 -7.50
CA VAL A 58 -6.71 3.28 -6.43
C VAL A 58 -6.69 4.75 -6.04
N TYR A 59 -6.61 5.63 -7.04
CA TYR A 59 -6.55 7.08 -6.78
C TYR A 59 -7.83 7.58 -6.11
N ARG A 60 -9.00 7.08 -6.55
CA ARG A 60 -10.27 7.46 -5.91
C ARG A 60 -10.32 7.03 -4.45
N GLU A 61 -9.87 5.83 -4.15
CA GLU A 61 -9.85 5.35 -2.77
C GLU A 61 -8.87 6.12 -1.89
N LEU A 62 -7.69 6.45 -2.44
CA LEU A 62 -6.73 7.28 -1.73
C LEU A 62 -7.29 8.67 -1.44
N GLU A 63 -8.01 9.27 -2.40
CA GLU A 63 -8.62 10.57 -2.21
C GLU A 63 -9.75 10.53 -1.19
N ALA A 64 -10.59 9.51 -1.25
CA ALA A 64 -11.68 9.34 -0.30
C ALA A 64 -11.18 9.18 1.14
N ALA A 65 -10.02 8.55 1.31
CA ALA A 65 -9.40 8.37 2.62
C ALA A 65 -8.55 9.57 3.08
N GLY A 66 -8.41 10.59 2.24
CA GLY A 66 -7.66 11.79 2.61
C GLY A 66 -6.16 11.73 2.39
N TRP A 67 -5.66 10.70 1.71
CA TRP A 67 -4.23 10.57 1.45
C TRP A 67 -3.74 11.51 0.35
N VAL A 68 -4.60 11.78 -0.63
CA VAL A 68 -4.27 12.61 -1.79
C VAL A 68 -5.44 13.51 -2.13
N THR A 69 -5.16 14.56 -2.89
CA THR A 69 -6.17 15.46 -3.45
C THR A 69 -5.85 15.70 -4.91
N THR A 70 -6.87 15.65 -5.76
CA THR A 70 -6.72 15.91 -7.18
C THR A 70 -7.24 17.32 -7.48
N ALA A 71 -6.41 18.13 -8.13
CA ALA A 71 -6.77 19.46 -8.59
C ALA A 71 -6.39 19.59 -10.07
N ARG A 72 -7.20 20.30 -10.83
CA ARG A 72 -7.00 20.42 -12.28
C ARG A 72 -5.62 20.89 -12.68
N ALA A 73 -5.11 21.90 -11.99
CA ALA A 73 -3.83 22.51 -12.36
C ALA A 73 -2.63 21.77 -11.79
N ARG A 74 -2.82 21.04 -10.68
CA ARG A 74 -1.71 20.44 -9.92
C ARG A 74 -1.64 18.92 -10.03
N GLY A 75 -2.65 18.30 -10.65
CA GLY A 75 -2.73 16.84 -10.69
C GLY A 75 -3.06 16.27 -9.31
N THR A 76 -2.64 15.06 -9.06
CA THR A 76 -2.88 14.38 -7.79
C THR A 76 -1.66 14.57 -6.89
N VAL A 77 -1.87 15.19 -5.73
CA VAL A 77 -0.79 15.49 -4.79
C VAL A 77 -1.07 14.86 -3.43
N VAL A 78 -0.01 14.53 -2.72
CA VAL A 78 -0.09 13.99 -1.37
C VAL A 78 -0.51 15.10 -0.42
N THR A 79 -1.64 14.92 0.27
CA THR A 79 -2.16 15.91 1.21
C THR A 79 -2.31 15.38 2.62
N GLY A 80 -2.24 14.07 2.81
CA GLY A 80 -2.52 13.57 4.13
C GLY A 80 -1.78 12.30 4.47
N PRO A 81 -2.13 11.77 5.61
CA PRO A 81 -2.87 12.48 6.64
C PRO A 81 -2.05 13.62 7.23
N ALA A 82 -2.72 14.64 7.75
CA ALA A 82 -2.04 15.78 8.36
C ALA A 82 -1.23 15.35 9.59
N GLU A 83 -1.72 14.34 10.27
CA GLU A 83 -1.02 13.71 11.38
C GLU A 83 -0.69 12.28 10.98
N ARG A 84 0.55 11.87 11.23
CA ARG A 84 0.95 10.49 10.98
C ARG A 84 0.20 9.58 11.94
N PRO A 85 -0.47 8.52 11.45
CA PRO A 85 -1.04 7.55 12.36
C PRO A 85 0.04 6.97 13.28
N ASP A 86 -0.32 6.76 14.54
CA ASP A 86 0.57 6.14 15.49
C ASP A 86 1.03 4.76 14.97
N PRO A 87 2.34 4.45 15.04
CA PRO A 87 2.83 3.15 14.59
C PRO A 87 2.12 1.96 15.21
N GLY A 88 1.74 2.07 16.48
CA GLY A 88 0.98 1.02 17.16
C GLY A 88 -0.40 0.82 16.54
N THR A 89 -1.06 1.90 16.16
CA THR A 89 -2.36 1.83 15.49
C THR A 89 -2.25 1.17 14.12
N LEU A 90 -1.23 1.53 13.36
CA LEU A 90 -0.98 0.93 12.05
C LEU A 90 -0.69 -0.55 12.18
N LEU A 91 0.10 -0.93 13.17
CA LEU A 91 0.42 -2.33 13.40
C LEU A 91 -0.81 -3.14 13.78
N ARG A 92 -1.65 -2.62 14.67
CA ARG A 92 -2.87 -3.30 15.06
C ARG A 92 -3.83 -3.46 13.88
N SER A 93 -3.92 -2.45 13.04
CA SER A 93 -4.74 -2.52 11.83
C SER A 93 -4.25 -3.61 10.88
N ALA A 94 -2.94 -3.66 10.65
CA ALA A 94 -2.32 -4.69 9.81
C ALA A 94 -2.55 -6.09 10.41
N ALA A 95 -2.42 -6.22 11.72
CA ALA A 95 -2.63 -7.49 12.40
C ALA A 95 -4.08 -7.96 12.27
N ALA A 96 -5.05 -7.03 12.38
CA ALA A 96 -6.46 -7.36 12.23
C ALA A 96 -6.77 -7.85 10.82
N GLU A 97 -6.20 -7.22 9.80
CA GLU A 97 -6.38 -7.66 8.42
C GLU A 97 -5.78 -9.05 8.19
N TYR A 98 -4.58 -9.27 8.70
CA TYR A 98 -3.91 -10.56 8.59
C TYR A 98 -4.72 -11.66 9.28
N ALA A 99 -5.26 -11.36 10.46
CA ALA A 99 -6.08 -12.34 11.21
C ALA A 99 -7.33 -12.71 10.43
N ARG A 100 -8.03 -11.73 9.85
CA ARG A 100 -9.21 -12.01 9.02
C ARG A 100 -8.87 -12.87 7.81
N HIS A 101 -7.78 -12.51 7.13
CA HIS A 101 -7.32 -13.24 5.96
C HIS A 101 -6.93 -14.68 6.31
N SER A 102 -6.23 -14.86 7.42
CA SER A 102 -5.84 -16.20 7.91
C SER A 102 -7.08 -17.06 8.19
N ARG A 103 -8.10 -16.46 8.79
CA ARG A 103 -9.36 -17.16 9.06
C ARG A 103 -10.05 -17.59 7.77
N GLU A 104 -10.08 -16.70 6.78
CA GLU A 104 -10.67 -17.00 5.48
C GLU A 104 -9.95 -18.17 4.79
N LEU A 105 -8.64 -18.27 4.99
CA LEU A 105 -7.83 -19.36 4.44
C LEU A 105 -8.00 -20.67 5.24
N GLY A 106 -8.69 -20.63 6.38
CA GLY A 106 -8.86 -21.80 7.22
C GLY A 106 -7.62 -22.18 8.03
N VAL A 107 -6.71 -21.24 8.23
CA VAL A 107 -5.45 -21.46 8.93
C VAL A 107 -5.69 -21.39 10.44
N ALA A 108 -5.11 -22.34 11.19
CA ALA A 108 -5.19 -22.33 12.65
C ALA A 108 -4.41 -21.14 13.23
N PRO A 109 -4.87 -20.58 14.38
CA PRO A 109 -4.18 -19.43 14.97
C PRO A 109 -2.68 -19.62 15.20
N ASP A 110 -2.26 -20.77 15.69
CA ASP A 110 -0.85 -21.04 15.94
C ASP A 110 -0.04 -21.03 14.64
N GLU A 111 -0.60 -21.58 13.59
CA GLU A 111 0.04 -21.59 12.27
C GLU A 111 0.16 -20.18 11.71
N ALA A 112 -0.86 -19.35 11.91
CA ALA A 112 -0.83 -17.96 11.47
C ALA A 112 0.24 -17.16 12.21
N VAL A 113 0.41 -17.41 13.51
CA VAL A 113 1.46 -16.76 14.32
C VAL A 113 2.84 -17.22 13.86
N ASP A 114 3.01 -18.51 13.62
CA ASP A 114 4.30 -19.04 13.16
C ASP A 114 4.70 -18.48 11.80
N ALA A 115 3.74 -18.29 10.90
CA ALA A 115 4.01 -17.72 9.59
C ALA A 115 4.59 -16.30 9.72
N VAL A 116 4.06 -15.50 10.64
CA VAL A 116 4.59 -14.15 10.89
C VAL A 116 5.99 -14.21 11.47
N ARG A 117 6.25 -15.13 12.40
CA ARG A 117 7.59 -15.29 12.97
C ARG A 117 8.62 -15.62 11.90
N VAL A 118 8.28 -16.53 10.99
CA VAL A 118 9.15 -16.91 9.89
C VAL A 118 9.40 -15.71 8.97
N ALA A 119 8.35 -14.96 8.65
CA ALA A 119 8.48 -13.79 7.81
C ALA A 119 9.38 -12.72 8.43
N LEU A 120 9.22 -12.47 9.73
CA LEU A 120 10.06 -11.50 10.44
C LEU A 120 11.53 -11.93 10.45
N ALA A 121 11.77 -13.23 10.72
CA ALA A 121 13.12 -13.77 10.72
C ALA A 121 13.78 -13.62 9.34
N SER A 122 12.99 -13.77 8.29
CA SER A 122 13.45 -13.62 6.92
C SER A 122 13.91 -12.19 6.60
N LEU A 123 13.22 -11.20 7.18
CA LEU A 123 13.60 -9.79 7.02
C LEU A 123 14.91 -9.46 7.72
N ASP A 124 15.20 -10.16 8.82
CA ASP A 124 16.40 -9.93 9.61
C ASP A 124 17.60 -10.71 9.09
N ALA A 125 17.40 -11.60 8.13
CA ALA A 125 18.47 -12.40 7.57
C ALA A 125 19.48 -11.51 6.85
N PRO A 126 20.80 -11.74 7.02
CA PRO A 126 21.78 -10.93 6.32
C PRO A 126 21.69 -11.15 4.82
N LEU A 127 21.87 -10.06 4.08
CA LEU A 127 21.93 -10.10 2.63
C LEU A 127 23.22 -10.80 2.19
N ARG A 128 23.10 -11.71 1.25
CA ARG A 128 24.24 -12.41 0.67
C ARG A 128 24.49 -11.94 -0.75
#